data_e17adfd5a0b63706a7f6e20b8c7322cc
#
_entry.id   e17adfd5a0b63706a7f6e20b8c7322cc
#
_cell.length_a   1.000
_cell.length_b   1.000
_cell.length_c   1.000
_cell.angle_alpha   90.00
_cell.angle_beta   90.00
_cell.angle_gamma   90.00
#
_symmetry.space_group_name_H-M   'P 1'
#
loop_
_entity.id
_entity.type
_entity.pdbx_description
1 polymer ?
#
loop_
_entity_poly.entity_id
_entity_poly.type
_entity_poly.pdbx_seq_one_letter_code
_entity_poly.pdbx_strand_id
1 'polypeptide(L)'
;MYKRKRIVVALGGNALGNTLPEQMIAVKSTAKALCDLIEEGHQVVVVHGNGPQVGMINNAMTALTHEDETQPNTPLSVCVAMSQAYIGYDLQNALREELRKRGFMRTPVVTVVTQVRVDPDDPAFENPSKPIGKFLTKEEAEYQAKAYGHVMKEDAGRGYRRVVASPKPVEIVEQDAINSLVDANKIVICCGGGGIPVTLEGHHLKGASAVIDKDFASCLLAKQLDADMLIILTAVEKVAVNFGKENEKWLDDLTVSQAKKYIKEGQFAAGSMLPKVQACVDFASSGVGRT
;
A
#
# COMPACT_ATOMS: atom_id res chain seq x y z
N MET A 1 1.00 -0.21 -33.51
CA MET A 1 0.29 -0.84 -32.39
C MET A 1 1.17 -0.71 -31.16
N TYR A 2 0.72 -0.03 -30.11
CA TYR A 2 1.42 -0.03 -28.83
C TYR A 2 1.47 -1.48 -28.28
N LYS A 3 2.66 -1.91 -27.84
CA LYS A 3 2.81 -3.22 -27.24
C LYS A 3 2.03 -3.26 -25.94
N ARG A 4 1.11 -4.23 -25.79
CA ARG A 4 0.38 -4.48 -24.56
C ARG A 4 1.36 -4.71 -23.41
N LYS A 5 1.17 -4.01 -22.29
CA LYS A 5 2.01 -4.14 -21.10
C LYS A 5 1.19 -4.70 -19.93
N ARG A 6 1.87 -5.38 -19.01
CA ARG A 6 1.36 -5.71 -17.69
C ARG A 6 1.87 -4.66 -16.70
N ILE A 7 0.96 -3.95 -16.06
CA ILE A 7 1.25 -2.78 -15.24
C ILE A 7 0.72 -3.02 -13.83
N VAL A 8 1.59 -2.90 -12.82
CA VAL A 8 1.18 -2.84 -11.41
C VAL A 8 1.12 -1.39 -10.98
N VAL A 9 -0.03 -0.96 -10.46
CA VAL A 9 -0.27 0.41 -10.00
C VAL A 9 -0.48 0.43 -8.50
N ALA A 10 0.43 1.08 -7.78
CA ALA A 10 0.38 1.27 -6.34
C ALA A 10 -0.27 2.62 -5.98
N LEU A 11 -1.45 2.61 -5.36
CA LEU A 11 -2.20 3.79 -4.97
C LEU A 11 -1.73 4.33 -3.63
N GLY A 12 -1.27 5.58 -3.58
CA GLY A 12 -0.92 6.30 -2.35
C GLY A 12 -2.15 6.80 -1.57
N GLY A 13 -1.92 7.37 -0.38
CA GLY A 13 -3.00 7.88 0.48
C GLY A 13 -3.89 8.93 -0.20
N ASN A 14 -3.31 9.80 -1.02
CA ASN A 14 -4.09 10.84 -1.74
C ASN A 14 -5.05 10.26 -2.79
N ALA A 15 -4.78 9.05 -3.28
CA ALA A 15 -5.67 8.36 -4.21
C ALA A 15 -6.89 7.72 -3.53
N LEU A 16 -6.92 7.75 -2.17
CA LEU A 16 -7.94 7.07 -1.37
C LEU A 16 -8.64 7.99 -0.36
N GLY A 17 -8.10 9.20 -0.07
CA GLY A 17 -8.62 10.07 1.00
C GLY A 17 -8.38 9.51 2.42
N ASN A 18 -8.74 10.28 3.43
CA ASN A 18 -8.57 9.94 4.85
C ASN A 18 -9.89 9.57 5.54
N THR A 19 -11.00 10.01 4.99
CA THR A 19 -12.36 9.76 5.49
C THR A 19 -13.19 9.05 4.43
N LEU A 20 -14.31 8.43 4.81
CA LEU A 20 -15.20 7.77 3.85
C LEU A 20 -15.72 8.71 2.75
N PRO A 21 -16.21 9.93 3.02
CA PRO A 21 -16.62 10.85 1.96
C PRO A 21 -15.48 11.23 1.00
N GLU A 22 -14.27 11.48 1.54
CA GLU A 22 -13.09 11.76 0.73
C GLU A 22 -12.71 10.54 -0.14
N GLN A 23 -12.78 9.33 0.43
CA GLN A 23 -12.49 8.10 -0.29
C GLN A 23 -13.43 7.90 -1.47
N MET A 24 -14.74 8.11 -1.28
CA MET A 24 -15.73 8.00 -2.35
C MET A 24 -15.49 8.96 -3.52
N ILE A 25 -14.90 10.13 -3.26
CA ILE A 25 -14.51 11.09 -4.30
C ILE A 25 -13.19 10.66 -4.95
N ALA A 26 -12.19 10.34 -4.15
CA ALA A 26 -10.84 10.01 -4.60
C ALA A 26 -10.81 8.76 -5.47
N VAL A 27 -11.54 7.69 -5.11
CA VAL A 27 -11.60 6.46 -5.91
C VAL A 27 -12.19 6.67 -7.30
N LYS A 28 -13.12 7.62 -7.47
CA LYS A 28 -13.68 7.97 -8.79
C LYS A 28 -12.65 8.64 -9.70
N SER A 29 -11.84 9.54 -9.15
CA SER A 29 -10.74 10.16 -9.89
C SER A 29 -9.67 9.14 -10.26
N THR A 30 -9.29 8.29 -9.30
CA THR A 30 -8.34 7.19 -9.51
C THR A 30 -8.82 6.20 -10.56
N ALA A 31 -10.12 5.84 -10.54
CA ALA A 31 -10.71 4.94 -11.52
C ALA A 31 -10.60 5.47 -12.95
N LYS A 32 -10.73 6.78 -13.18
CA LYS A 32 -10.56 7.38 -14.51
C LYS A 32 -9.16 7.14 -15.05
N ALA A 33 -8.12 7.46 -14.24
CA ALA A 33 -6.73 7.28 -14.65
C ALA A 33 -6.38 5.79 -14.89
N LEU A 34 -6.91 4.88 -14.07
CA LEU A 34 -6.71 3.44 -14.29
C LEU A 34 -7.43 2.95 -15.55
N CYS A 35 -8.62 3.47 -15.83
CA CYS A 35 -9.38 3.13 -17.04
C CYS A 35 -8.71 3.64 -18.32
N ASP A 36 -7.92 4.73 -18.28
CA ASP A 36 -7.13 5.17 -19.42
C ASP A 36 -6.12 4.08 -19.84
N LEU A 37 -5.40 3.49 -18.89
CA LEU A 37 -4.48 2.39 -19.15
C LEU A 37 -5.19 1.12 -19.67
N ILE A 38 -6.38 0.83 -19.15
CA ILE A 38 -7.17 -0.32 -19.59
C ILE A 38 -7.70 -0.14 -21.01
N GLU A 39 -8.15 1.06 -21.35
CA GLU A 39 -8.64 1.43 -22.67
C GLU A 39 -7.53 1.35 -23.74
N GLU A 40 -6.29 1.67 -23.36
CA GLU A 40 -5.09 1.46 -24.19
C GLU A 40 -4.73 -0.02 -24.39
N GLY A 41 -5.45 -0.95 -23.72
CA GLY A 41 -5.30 -2.40 -23.87
C GLY A 41 -4.31 -3.04 -22.90
N HIS A 42 -3.83 -2.31 -21.89
CA HIS A 42 -2.91 -2.85 -20.88
C HIS A 42 -3.60 -3.78 -19.88
N GLN A 43 -2.83 -4.71 -19.31
CA GLN A 43 -3.25 -5.48 -18.13
C GLN A 43 -2.91 -4.65 -16.88
N VAL A 44 -3.92 -4.34 -16.07
CA VAL A 44 -3.75 -3.49 -14.89
C VAL A 44 -4.02 -4.29 -13.63
N VAL A 45 -3.06 -4.26 -12.70
CA VAL A 45 -3.17 -4.81 -11.35
C VAL A 45 -3.02 -3.67 -10.36
N VAL A 46 -3.90 -3.57 -9.39
CA VAL A 46 -3.99 -2.44 -8.46
C VAL A 46 -3.62 -2.88 -7.06
N VAL A 47 -2.70 -2.16 -6.45
CA VAL A 47 -2.37 -2.25 -5.02
C VAL A 47 -2.74 -0.93 -4.35
N HIS A 48 -3.34 -0.95 -3.19
CA HIS A 48 -3.68 0.27 -2.45
C HIS A 48 -3.05 0.31 -1.07
N GLY A 49 -2.82 1.52 -0.53
CA GLY A 49 -2.51 1.72 0.89
C GLY A 49 -3.76 1.59 1.76
N ASN A 50 -3.58 1.58 3.09
CA ASN A 50 -4.68 1.49 4.05
C ASN A 50 -4.43 2.25 5.36
N GLY A 51 -3.38 3.04 5.46
CA GLY A 51 -2.93 3.62 6.74
C GLY A 51 -4.02 4.29 7.57
N PRO A 52 -4.82 5.24 7.04
CA PRO A 52 -5.95 5.81 7.76
C PRO A 52 -7.03 4.78 8.11
N GLN A 53 -7.40 3.93 7.17
CA GLN A 53 -8.52 2.98 7.29
C GLN A 53 -8.21 1.85 8.29
N VAL A 54 -7.02 1.26 8.24
CA VAL A 54 -6.64 0.21 9.22
C VAL A 54 -6.54 0.77 10.63
N GLY A 55 -6.07 2.02 10.78
CA GLY A 55 -6.04 2.68 12.07
C GLY A 55 -7.43 2.97 12.62
N MET A 56 -8.36 3.43 11.78
CA MET A 56 -9.76 3.63 12.15
C MET A 56 -10.42 2.33 12.60
N ILE A 57 -10.28 1.27 11.81
CA ILE A 57 -10.83 -0.06 12.12
C ILE A 57 -10.25 -0.58 13.44
N ASN A 58 -8.92 -0.52 13.59
CA ASN A 58 -8.27 -1.01 14.81
C ASN A 58 -8.71 -0.21 16.05
N ASN A 59 -8.87 1.12 15.96
CA ASN A 59 -9.36 1.93 17.07
C ASN A 59 -10.80 1.57 17.43
N ALA A 60 -11.68 1.35 16.44
CA ALA A 60 -13.06 0.95 16.69
C ALA A 60 -13.14 -0.42 17.37
N MET A 61 -12.36 -1.40 16.90
CA MET A 61 -12.31 -2.74 17.50
C MET A 61 -11.71 -2.72 18.91
N THR A 62 -10.70 -1.88 19.14
CA THR A 62 -10.13 -1.70 20.48
C THR A 62 -11.13 -1.06 21.44
N ALA A 63 -11.89 -0.05 21.00
CA ALA A 63 -12.93 0.60 21.81
C ALA A 63 -14.03 -0.40 22.18
N LEU A 64 -14.47 -1.22 21.23
CA LEU A 64 -15.47 -2.28 21.48
C LEU A 64 -15.00 -3.25 22.59
N THR A 65 -13.76 -3.70 22.54
CA THR A 65 -13.19 -4.59 23.58
C THR A 65 -13.15 -3.91 24.96
N HIS A 66 -12.96 -2.59 25.01
CA HIS A 66 -13.00 -1.84 26.29
C HIS A 66 -14.40 -1.63 26.85
N GLU A 67 -15.38 -1.48 25.99
CA GLU A 67 -16.79 -1.33 26.40
C GLU A 67 -17.42 -2.67 26.81
N ASP A 68 -16.97 -3.77 26.18
CA ASP A 68 -17.46 -5.12 26.41
C ASP A 68 -16.29 -6.09 26.56
N GLU A 69 -15.91 -6.37 27.81
CA GLU A 69 -14.81 -7.27 28.19
C GLU A 69 -15.01 -8.73 27.69
N THR A 70 -16.23 -9.09 27.26
CA THR A 70 -16.50 -10.41 26.67
C THR A 70 -15.99 -10.48 25.21
N GLN A 71 -15.71 -9.35 24.58
CA GLN A 71 -15.18 -9.28 23.21
C GLN A 71 -13.65 -9.46 23.21
N PRO A 72 -13.12 -10.42 22.45
CA PRO A 72 -11.68 -10.59 22.35
C PRO A 72 -11.04 -9.45 21.55
N ASN A 73 -9.78 -9.14 21.86
CA ASN A 73 -9.00 -8.21 21.07
C ASN A 73 -8.90 -8.66 19.61
N THR A 74 -9.26 -7.79 18.68
CA THR A 74 -9.13 -8.07 17.25
C THR A 74 -7.66 -7.88 16.80
N PRO A 75 -7.00 -8.92 16.29
CA PRO A 75 -5.63 -8.81 15.81
C PRO A 75 -5.48 -7.76 14.69
N LEU A 76 -4.35 -7.08 14.66
CA LEU A 76 -4.08 -6.07 13.62
C LEU A 76 -4.13 -6.65 12.20
N SER A 77 -3.70 -7.90 12.02
CA SER A 77 -3.81 -8.61 10.73
C SER A 77 -5.26 -8.75 10.26
N VAL A 78 -6.21 -8.98 11.17
CA VAL A 78 -7.66 -9.01 10.85
C VAL A 78 -8.14 -7.60 10.46
N CYS A 79 -7.69 -6.55 11.16
CA CYS A 79 -8.00 -5.18 10.77
C CYS A 79 -7.45 -4.83 9.37
N VAL A 80 -6.27 -5.36 9.00
CA VAL A 80 -5.73 -5.25 7.63
C VAL A 80 -6.65 -5.95 6.63
N ALA A 81 -7.10 -7.17 6.92
CA ALA A 81 -8.04 -7.91 6.07
C ALA A 81 -9.36 -7.15 5.87
N MET A 82 -9.94 -6.60 6.95
CA MET A 82 -11.14 -5.77 6.88
C MET A 82 -10.91 -4.51 6.01
N SER A 83 -9.73 -3.89 6.11
CA SER A 83 -9.40 -2.73 5.29
C SER A 83 -9.26 -3.06 3.80
N GLN A 84 -8.80 -4.26 3.44
CA GLN A 84 -8.74 -4.73 2.05
C GLN A 84 -10.14 -4.82 1.44
N ALA A 85 -11.08 -5.43 2.16
CA ALA A 85 -12.46 -5.53 1.70
C ALA A 85 -13.13 -4.15 1.60
N TYR A 86 -12.94 -3.29 2.60
CA TYR A 86 -13.52 -1.95 2.64
C TYR A 86 -13.05 -1.08 1.46
N ILE A 87 -11.73 -0.94 1.27
CA ILE A 87 -11.17 -0.12 0.19
C ILE A 87 -11.39 -0.80 -1.17
N GLY A 88 -11.20 -2.11 -1.23
CA GLY A 88 -11.37 -2.89 -2.45
C GLY A 88 -12.80 -2.82 -3.00
N TYR A 89 -13.80 -2.84 -2.13
CA TYR A 89 -15.21 -2.66 -2.49
C TYR A 89 -15.44 -1.31 -3.21
N ASP A 90 -14.96 -0.20 -2.64
CA ASP A 90 -15.15 1.12 -3.23
C ASP A 90 -14.40 1.27 -4.57
N LEU A 91 -13.14 0.81 -4.63
CA LEU A 91 -12.35 0.81 -5.87
C LEU A 91 -12.97 -0.05 -6.96
N GLN A 92 -13.44 -1.24 -6.60
CA GLN A 92 -14.08 -2.17 -7.52
C GLN A 92 -15.34 -1.57 -8.13
N ASN A 93 -16.16 -0.88 -7.32
CA ASN A 93 -17.38 -0.21 -7.81
C ASN A 93 -17.05 1.00 -8.67
N ALA A 94 -16.10 1.84 -8.26
CA ALA A 94 -15.68 3.01 -9.04
C ALA A 94 -15.09 2.63 -10.40
N LEU A 95 -14.24 1.60 -10.45
CA LEU A 95 -13.70 1.06 -11.70
C LEU A 95 -14.79 0.49 -12.60
N ARG A 96 -15.72 -0.29 -12.04
CA ARG A 96 -16.85 -0.84 -12.82
C ARG A 96 -17.75 0.25 -13.39
N GLU A 97 -18.03 1.29 -12.60
CA GLU A 97 -18.83 2.44 -13.05
C GLU A 97 -18.14 3.15 -14.22
N GLU A 98 -16.86 3.45 -14.09
CA GLU A 98 -16.09 4.16 -15.13
C GLU A 98 -15.92 3.31 -16.41
N LEU A 99 -15.61 2.02 -16.27
CA LEU A 99 -15.51 1.09 -17.40
C LEU A 99 -16.82 1.03 -18.20
N ARG A 100 -17.97 0.96 -17.51
CA ARG A 100 -19.28 0.95 -18.17
C ARG A 100 -19.56 2.25 -18.93
N LYS A 101 -19.19 3.40 -18.37
CA LYS A 101 -19.31 4.70 -19.05
C LYS A 101 -18.50 4.74 -20.35
N ARG A 102 -17.38 4.01 -20.40
CA ARG A 102 -16.51 3.89 -21.59
C ARG A 102 -16.89 2.73 -22.53
N GLY A 103 -17.99 2.04 -22.27
CA GLY A 103 -18.48 0.93 -23.12
C GLY A 103 -17.91 -0.45 -22.77
N PHE A 104 -17.06 -0.58 -21.76
CA PHE A 104 -16.52 -1.86 -21.29
C PHE A 104 -17.50 -2.60 -20.36
N MET A 105 -18.63 -3.02 -20.92
CA MET A 105 -19.77 -3.55 -20.15
C MET A 105 -19.49 -4.85 -19.41
N ARG A 106 -18.53 -5.66 -19.86
CA ARG A 106 -18.26 -7.02 -19.38
C ARG A 106 -16.86 -7.22 -18.79
N THR A 107 -16.10 -6.15 -18.58
CA THR A 107 -14.76 -6.26 -17.99
C THR A 107 -14.86 -6.51 -16.49
N PRO A 108 -14.45 -7.69 -15.99
CA PRO A 108 -14.53 -7.99 -14.57
C PRO A 108 -13.45 -7.24 -13.79
N VAL A 109 -13.86 -6.68 -12.65
CA VAL A 109 -12.97 -6.14 -11.62
C VAL A 109 -13.17 -6.98 -10.37
N VAL A 110 -12.10 -7.50 -9.79
CA VAL A 110 -12.15 -8.36 -8.61
C VAL A 110 -11.18 -7.87 -7.55
N THR A 111 -11.59 -7.98 -6.29
CA THR A 111 -10.71 -7.76 -5.13
C THR A 111 -10.35 -9.11 -4.54
N VAL A 112 -9.06 -9.36 -4.40
CA VAL A 112 -8.51 -10.58 -3.79
C VAL A 112 -8.01 -10.22 -2.39
N VAL A 113 -8.60 -10.85 -1.37
CA VAL A 113 -8.06 -10.81 -0.02
C VAL A 113 -6.69 -11.50 -0.06
N THR A 114 -5.64 -10.76 0.27
CA THR A 114 -4.27 -11.18 -0.01
C THR A 114 -3.44 -11.20 1.26
N GLN A 115 -2.86 -12.36 1.56
CA GLN A 115 -1.89 -12.56 2.62
C GLN A 115 -0.48 -12.40 2.07
N VAL A 116 0.41 -11.82 2.87
CA VAL A 116 1.82 -11.66 2.51
C VAL A 116 2.68 -12.17 3.66
N ARG A 117 3.48 -13.17 3.36
CA ARG A 117 4.40 -13.74 4.33
C ARG A 117 5.53 -12.77 4.62
N VAL A 118 5.87 -12.68 5.91
CA VAL A 118 6.99 -11.88 6.43
C VAL A 118 7.91 -12.80 7.26
N ASP A 119 9.15 -12.37 7.41
CA ASP A 119 10.11 -13.04 8.28
C ASP A 119 9.76 -12.71 9.74
N PRO A 120 9.53 -13.71 10.62
CA PRO A 120 9.26 -13.46 12.04
C PRO A 120 10.44 -12.77 12.76
N ASP A 121 11.66 -12.92 12.25
CA ASP A 121 12.89 -12.35 12.82
C ASP A 121 13.26 -10.99 12.18
N ASP A 122 12.35 -10.39 11.37
CA ASP A 122 12.60 -9.06 10.77
C ASP A 122 12.79 -8.01 11.88
N PRO A 123 13.89 -7.23 11.86
CA PRO A 123 14.18 -6.20 12.87
C PRO A 123 13.09 -5.14 13.04
N ALA A 124 12.19 -5.01 12.08
CA ALA A 124 11.05 -4.10 12.16
C ALA A 124 10.11 -4.43 13.32
N PHE A 125 10.06 -5.69 13.79
CA PHE A 125 9.24 -6.06 14.93
C PHE A 125 9.77 -5.46 16.24
N GLU A 126 11.08 -5.33 16.38
CA GLU A 126 11.70 -4.67 17.53
C GLU A 126 11.69 -3.14 17.42
N ASN A 127 11.64 -2.60 16.19
CA ASN A 127 11.73 -1.18 15.91
C ASN A 127 10.52 -0.66 15.11
N PRO A 128 9.31 -0.59 15.69
CA PRO A 128 8.10 -0.10 15.01
C PRO A 128 8.30 1.30 14.43
N SER A 129 7.96 1.46 13.15
CA SER A 129 8.19 2.72 12.42
C SER A 129 7.06 3.12 11.48
N LYS A 130 6.12 2.21 11.14
CA LYS A 130 5.03 2.48 10.19
C LYS A 130 3.89 3.23 10.85
N PRO A 131 3.62 4.51 10.49
CA PRO A 131 2.51 5.25 11.06
C PRO A 131 1.17 4.73 10.54
N ILE A 132 0.21 4.54 11.45
CA ILE A 132 -1.18 4.18 11.14
C ILE A 132 -2.16 5.11 11.87
N GLY A 133 -3.41 5.15 11.41
CA GLY A 133 -4.47 5.95 12.02
C GLY A 133 -4.35 7.46 11.75
N LYS A 134 -5.16 8.23 12.48
CA LYS A 134 -5.19 9.70 12.41
C LYS A 134 -4.03 10.34 13.19
N PHE A 135 -3.80 11.63 12.96
CA PHE A 135 -2.94 12.43 13.82
C PHE A 135 -3.63 12.71 15.16
N LEU A 136 -2.84 12.68 16.23
CA LEU A 136 -3.26 12.89 17.60
C LEU A 136 -2.49 14.05 18.21
N THR A 137 -3.09 14.69 19.22
CA THR A 137 -2.36 15.61 20.10
C THR A 137 -1.37 14.82 20.97
N LYS A 138 -0.50 15.52 21.67
CA LYS A 138 0.45 14.88 22.59
C LYS A 138 -0.28 14.18 23.74
N GLU A 139 -1.30 14.82 24.28
CA GLU A 139 -2.13 14.31 25.38
C GLU A 139 -2.91 13.04 24.96
N GLU A 140 -3.50 13.06 23.76
CA GLU A 140 -4.18 11.88 23.20
C GLU A 140 -3.20 10.72 22.96
N ALA A 141 -1.98 11.01 22.51
CA ALA A 141 -0.94 10.00 22.29
C ALA A 141 -0.45 9.40 23.60
N GLU A 142 -0.20 10.20 24.63
CA GLU A 142 0.18 9.75 25.96
C GLU A 142 -0.93 8.86 26.57
N TYR A 143 -2.20 9.25 26.43
CA TYR A 143 -3.32 8.43 26.86
C TYR A 143 -3.33 7.06 26.13
N GLN A 144 -3.19 7.04 24.79
CA GLN A 144 -3.18 5.82 24.02
C GLN A 144 -2.00 4.90 24.37
N ALA A 145 -0.82 5.47 24.62
CA ALA A 145 0.34 4.71 25.05
C ALA A 145 0.11 4.06 26.41
N LYS A 146 -0.48 4.80 27.38
CA LYS A 146 -0.75 4.32 28.73
C LYS A 146 -1.90 3.31 28.79
N ALA A 147 -3.00 3.60 28.10
CA ALA A 147 -4.23 2.80 28.16
C ALA A 147 -4.12 1.50 27.34
N TYR A 148 -3.43 1.54 26.19
CA TYR A 148 -3.43 0.44 25.20
C TYR A 148 -2.03 -0.13 24.93
N GLY A 149 -0.96 0.40 25.51
CA GLY A 149 0.41 -0.01 25.22
C GLY A 149 0.87 0.33 23.81
N HIS A 150 0.23 1.29 23.14
CA HIS A 150 0.58 1.66 21.79
C HIS A 150 1.91 2.40 21.73
N VAL A 151 2.75 2.07 20.76
CA VAL A 151 3.96 2.84 20.46
C VAL A 151 3.54 4.08 19.66
N MET A 152 3.79 5.27 20.22
CA MET A 152 3.43 6.55 19.63
C MET A 152 4.70 7.30 19.20
N LYS A 153 4.70 7.90 18.02
CA LYS A 153 5.80 8.76 17.53
C LYS A 153 5.25 10.04 16.93
N GLU A 154 6.01 11.10 17.07
CA GLU A 154 5.78 12.37 16.39
C GLU A 154 6.01 12.18 14.89
N ASP A 155 5.14 12.73 14.05
CA ASP A 155 5.15 12.56 12.59
C ASP A 155 5.29 13.92 11.89
N ALA A 156 6.51 14.34 11.69
CA ALA A 156 6.91 15.48 10.87
C ALA A 156 6.22 16.83 11.21
N GLY A 157 6.10 17.18 12.48
CA GLY A 157 5.49 18.43 12.96
C GLY A 157 3.98 18.50 12.87
N ARG A 158 3.32 17.41 12.42
CA ARG A 158 1.85 17.35 12.22
C ARG A 158 1.10 16.77 13.40
N GLY A 159 1.80 16.29 14.44
CA GLY A 159 1.25 15.64 15.62
C GLY A 159 1.80 14.24 15.79
N TYR A 160 1.14 13.44 16.61
CA TYR A 160 1.55 12.09 16.98
C TYR A 160 0.73 11.04 16.23
N ARG A 161 1.36 9.94 15.90
CA ARG A 161 0.67 8.77 15.34
C ARG A 161 1.14 7.49 16.00
N ARG A 162 0.26 6.51 16.07
CA ARG A 162 0.66 5.14 16.42
C ARG A 162 1.57 4.61 15.34
N VAL A 163 2.66 3.95 15.76
CA VAL A 163 3.55 3.23 14.85
C VAL A 163 3.52 1.74 15.15
N VAL A 164 3.58 0.94 14.09
CA VAL A 164 3.59 -0.51 14.13
C VAL A 164 4.80 -1.05 13.36
N ALA A 165 5.11 -2.32 13.55
CA ALA A 165 6.13 -3.00 12.77
C ALA A 165 5.79 -2.93 11.26
N SER A 166 6.82 -2.80 10.43
CA SER A 166 6.67 -2.83 8.97
C SER A 166 7.75 -3.71 8.35
N PRO A 167 7.63 -5.04 8.51
CA PRO A 167 8.59 -5.99 7.97
C PRO A 167 8.54 -6.01 6.45
N LYS A 168 9.61 -6.50 5.82
CA LYS A 168 9.67 -6.68 4.37
C LYS A 168 8.80 -7.85 3.92
N PRO A 169 8.08 -7.69 2.79
CA PRO A 169 7.33 -8.79 2.20
C PRO A 169 8.28 -9.84 1.62
N VAL A 170 8.00 -11.11 1.88
CA VAL A 170 8.81 -12.26 1.42
C VAL A 170 8.10 -13.03 0.32
N GLU A 171 6.79 -13.26 0.47
CA GLU A 171 5.99 -14.07 -0.45
C GLU A 171 4.53 -13.63 -0.43
N ILE A 172 3.88 -13.63 -1.59
CA ILE A 172 2.45 -13.40 -1.72
C ILE A 172 1.77 -14.77 -1.75
N VAL A 173 0.94 -15.06 -0.74
CA VAL A 173 0.35 -16.40 -0.58
C VAL A 173 -0.61 -16.74 -1.72
N GLU A 174 -1.42 -15.78 -2.16
CA GLU A 174 -2.41 -15.96 -3.23
C GLU A 174 -1.85 -15.71 -4.65
N GLN A 175 -0.53 -15.79 -4.84
CA GLN A 175 0.14 -15.44 -6.10
C GLN A 175 -0.42 -16.21 -7.30
N ASP A 176 -0.65 -17.51 -7.19
CA ASP A 176 -1.13 -18.34 -8.31
C ASP A 176 -2.57 -17.97 -8.72
N ALA A 177 -3.41 -17.63 -7.73
CA ALA A 177 -4.77 -17.15 -7.99
C ALA A 177 -4.75 -15.79 -8.70
N ILE A 178 -3.88 -14.88 -8.25
CA ILE A 178 -3.68 -13.55 -8.87
C ILE A 178 -3.18 -13.72 -10.31
N ASN A 179 -2.17 -14.57 -10.55
CA ASN A 179 -1.66 -14.88 -11.88
C ASN A 179 -2.79 -15.34 -12.81
N SER A 180 -3.58 -16.34 -12.36
CA SER A 180 -4.69 -16.89 -13.13
C SER A 180 -5.72 -15.84 -13.53
N LEU A 181 -6.04 -14.92 -12.63
CA LEU A 181 -6.98 -13.82 -12.90
C LEU A 181 -6.41 -12.81 -13.91
N VAL A 182 -5.14 -12.44 -13.76
CA VAL A 182 -4.45 -11.48 -14.65
C VAL A 182 -4.30 -12.09 -16.05
N ASP A 183 -3.92 -13.35 -16.16
CA ASP A 183 -3.79 -14.06 -17.44
C ASP A 183 -5.15 -14.23 -18.14
N ALA A 184 -6.22 -14.35 -17.37
CA ALA A 184 -7.60 -14.31 -17.87
C ALA A 184 -8.12 -12.88 -18.15
N ASN A 185 -7.23 -11.87 -18.17
CA ASN A 185 -7.54 -10.46 -18.46
C ASN A 185 -8.59 -9.85 -17.50
N LYS A 186 -8.53 -10.22 -16.23
CA LYS A 186 -9.32 -9.56 -15.18
C LYS A 186 -8.52 -8.38 -14.63
N ILE A 187 -9.23 -7.33 -14.22
CA ILE A 187 -8.63 -6.25 -13.44
C ILE A 187 -8.62 -6.73 -12.00
N VAL A 188 -7.43 -6.79 -11.41
CA VAL A 188 -7.25 -7.36 -10.07
C VAL A 188 -6.82 -6.28 -9.08
N ILE A 189 -7.53 -6.15 -7.99
CA ILE A 189 -7.15 -5.36 -6.82
C ILE A 189 -6.65 -6.37 -5.78
N CYS A 190 -5.38 -6.29 -5.39
CA CYS A 190 -4.77 -7.25 -4.46
C CYS A 190 -3.69 -6.60 -3.61
N CYS A 191 -3.13 -7.32 -2.65
CA CYS A 191 -2.11 -6.83 -1.72
C CYS A 191 -2.48 -5.51 -1.02
N GLY A 192 -3.76 -5.26 -0.78
CA GLY A 192 -4.24 -4.04 -0.15
C GLY A 192 -3.58 -3.81 1.22
N GLY A 193 -3.13 -2.56 1.47
CA GLY A 193 -2.37 -2.21 2.67
C GLY A 193 -0.97 -2.84 2.76
N GLY A 194 -0.47 -3.40 1.65
CA GLY A 194 0.76 -4.19 1.60
C GLY A 194 0.54 -5.69 1.80
N GLY A 195 -0.71 -6.14 1.88
CA GLY A 195 -1.11 -7.49 2.21
C GLY A 195 -1.32 -7.73 3.71
N ILE A 196 -2.07 -8.76 4.05
CA ILE A 196 -2.26 -9.21 5.43
C ILE A 196 -0.94 -9.87 5.87
N PRO A 197 -0.23 -9.32 6.85
CA PRO A 197 1.05 -9.89 7.28
C PRO A 197 0.83 -11.20 8.01
N VAL A 198 1.52 -12.25 7.55
CA VAL A 198 1.48 -13.58 8.15
C VAL A 198 2.88 -14.16 8.31
N THR A 199 3.07 -14.95 9.35
CA THR A 199 4.26 -15.82 9.54
C THR A 199 3.86 -17.27 9.36
N LEU A 200 4.79 -18.11 8.95
CA LEU A 200 4.56 -19.55 8.81
C LEU A 200 5.05 -20.27 10.08
N GLU A 201 4.13 -20.91 10.78
CA GLU A 201 4.43 -21.77 11.94
C GLU A 201 4.04 -23.22 11.58
N GLY A 202 5.02 -24.04 11.18
CA GLY A 202 4.74 -25.38 10.64
C GLY A 202 3.92 -25.28 9.34
N HIS A 203 2.66 -25.75 9.37
CA HIS A 203 1.71 -25.64 8.25
C HIS A 203 0.65 -24.54 8.44
N HIS A 204 0.75 -23.76 9.50
CA HIS A 204 -0.22 -22.73 9.86
C HIS A 204 0.29 -21.34 9.51
N LEU A 205 -0.55 -20.55 8.81
CA LEU A 205 -0.31 -19.13 8.60
C LEU A 205 -0.91 -18.35 9.76
N LYS A 206 -0.05 -17.73 10.56
CA LYS A 206 -0.42 -16.93 11.72
C LYS A 206 -0.32 -15.45 11.41
N GLY A 207 -1.37 -14.69 11.70
CA GLY A 207 -1.37 -13.23 11.51
C GLY A 207 -0.31 -12.55 12.37
N ALA A 208 0.52 -11.69 11.75
CA ALA A 208 1.53 -10.90 12.43
C ALA A 208 1.00 -9.52 12.82
N SER A 209 1.46 -8.98 13.98
CA SER A 209 1.09 -7.64 14.44
C SER A 209 1.91 -6.56 13.73
N ALA A 210 1.63 -6.36 12.45
CA ALA A 210 2.39 -5.51 11.55
C ALA A 210 1.50 -4.88 10.46
N VAL A 211 2.03 -3.88 9.74
CA VAL A 211 1.47 -3.37 8.49
C VAL A 211 2.61 -3.23 7.48
N ILE A 212 2.59 -4.05 6.44
CA ILE A 212 3.61 -4.07 5.40
C ILE A 212 3.56 -2.77 4.59
N ASP A 213 4.71 -2.28 4.13
CA ASP A 213 4.74 -1.14 3.22
C ASP A 213 4.25 -1.56 1.83
N LYS A 214 3.20 -0.88 1.34
CA LYS A 214 2.58 -1.21 0.04
C LYS A 214 3.54 -1.07 -1.15
N ASP A 215 4.52 -0.17 -1.06
CA ASP A 215 5.45 0.07 -2.17
C ASP A 215 6.38 -1.14 -2.34
N PHE A 216 6.86 -1.74 -1.24
CA PHE A 216 7.60 -2.99 -1.28
C PHE A 216 6.74 -4.19 -1.69
N ALA A 217 5.50 -4.28 -1.19
CA ALA A 217 4.57 -5.33 -1.61
C ALA A 217 4.24 -5.23 -3.10
N SER A 218 4.06 -4.01 -3.63
CA SER A 218 3.83 -3.76 -5.05
C SER A 218 5.04 -4.15 -5.91
N CYS A 219 6.26 -3.90 -5.43
CA CYS A 219 7.49 -4.32 -6.08
C CYS A 219 7.59 -5.86 -6.13
N LEU A 220 7.31 -6.54 -5.02
CA LEU A 220 7.29 -8.02 -4.98
C LEU A 220 6.27 -8.58 -5.96
N LEU A 221 5.03 -8.06 -5.92
CA LEU A 221 3.96 -8.45 -6.83
C LEU A 221 4.35 -8.23 -8.30
N ALA A 222 4.89 -7.06 -8.63
CA ALA A 222 5.30 -6.73 -10.00
C ALA A 222 6.39 -7.67 -10.52
N LYS A 223 7.34 -8.05 -9.67
CA LYS A 223 8.37 -9.05 -10.00
C LYS A 223 7.76 -10.42 -10.24
N GLN A 224 6.87 -10.89 -9.37
CA GLN A 224 6.25 -12.21 -9.44
C GLN A 224 5.22 -12.34 -10.57
N LEU A 225 4.62 -11.22 -11.00
CA LEU A 225 3.74 -11.14 -12.17
C LEU A 225 4.51 -11.00 -13.49
N ASP A 226 5.83 -10.87 -13.46
CA ASP A 226 6.65 -10.49 -14.61
C ASP A 226 6.10 -9.23 -15.32
N ALA A 227 5.79 -8.21 -14.52
CA ALA A 227 5.23 -6.97 -15.01
C ALA A 227 6.26 -6.16 -15.82
N ASP A 228 5.77 -5.44 -16.85
CA ASP A 228 6.59 -4.54 -17.64
C ASP A 228 6.85 -3.21 -16.90
N MET A 229 5.90 -2.79 -16.03
CA MET A 229 5.93 -1.48 -15.40
C MET A 229 5.35 -1.51 -13.98
N LEU A 230 5.99 -0.77 -13.08
CA LEU A 230 5.49 -0.45 -11.74
C LEU A 230 5.25 1.05 -11.63
N ILE A 231 4.00 1.45 -11.45
CA ILE A 231 3.59 2.85 -11.26
C ILE A 231 3.23 3.06 -9.79
N ILE A 232 3.87 4.04 -9.13
CA ILE A 232 3.55 4.43 -7.76
C ILE A 232 2.94 5.83 -7.76
N LEU A 233 1.61 5.91 -7.61
CA LEU A 233 0.91 7.18 -7.52
C LEU A 233 1.16 7.83 -6.17
N THR A 234 1.55 9.10 -6.19
CA THR A 234 1.91 9.88 -5.00
C THR A 234 1.38 11.32 -5.11
N ALA A 235 1.53 12.10 -4.02
CA ALA A 235 1.04 13.48 -3.93
C ALA A 235 1.82 14.49 -4.77
N VAL A 236 3.01 14.14 -5.22
CA VAL A 236 3.90 14.99 -6.00
C VAL A 236 4.06 14.43 -7.40
N GLU A 237 4.22 15.32 -8.37
CA GLU A 237 4.34 14.95 -9.78
C GLU A 237 5.66 14.24 -10.09
N LYS A 238 6.74 14.64 -9.43
CA LYS A 238 8.10 14.13 -9.68
C LYS A 238 8.85 13.86 -8.39
N VAL A 239 9.95 13.15 -8.50
CA VAL A 239 10.92 12.99 -7.42
C VAL A 239 11.85 14.20 -7.39
N ALA A 240 12.17 14.70 -6.21
CA ALA A 240 13.14 15.80 -6.05
C ALA A 240 14.36 15.39 -5.23
N VAL A 241 15.50 15.98 -5.54
CA VAL A 241 16.67 16.00 -4.67
C VAL A 241 16.81 17.36 -4.01
N ASN A 242 17.44 17.41 -2.84
CA ASN A 242 17.53 18.60 -2.00
C ASN A 242 16.16 19.22 -1.67
N PHE A 243 15.13 18.38 -1.51
CA PHE A 243 13.76 18.81 -1.27
C PHE A 243 13.66 19.80 -0.09
N GLY A 244 12.97 20.94 -0.32
CA GLY A 244 12.81 22.02 0.65
C GLY A 244 14.05 22.90 0.87
N LYS A 245 15.11 22.78 0.04
CA LYS A 245 16.32 23.62 0.08
C LYS A 245 16.37 24.58 -1.11
N GLU A 246 17.21 25.63 -1.04
CA GLU A 246 17.40 26.60 -2.14
C GLU A 246 17.81 25.96 -3.48
N ASN A 247 18.53 24.85 -3.41
CA ASN A 247 18.99 24.08 -4.57
C ASN A 247 18.12 22.85 -4.87
N GLU A 248 16.83 22.90 -4.53
CA GLU A 248 15.86 21.87 -4.86
C GLU A 248 15.81 21.64 -6.38
N LYS A 249 15.83 20.36 -6.77
CA LYS A 249 15.76 19.98 -8.17
C LYS A 249 14.79 18.82 -8.37
N TRP A 250 13.77 19.04 -9.17
CA TRP A 250 12.81 18.03 -9.64
C TRP A 250 13.42 17.22 -10.80
N LEU A 251 13.20 15.92 -10.80
CA LEU A 251 13.79 14.99 -11.76
C LEU A 251 12.72 14.45 -12.71
N ASP A 252 12.93 14.63 -14.01
CA ASP A 252 12.09 14.03 -15.05
C ASP A 252 12.41 12.54 -15.20
N ASP A 253 13.71 12.24 -15.25
CA ASP A 253 14.25 10.90 -15.37
C ASP A 253 15.22 10.61 -14.23
N LEU A 254 15.20 9.37 -13.74
CA LEU A 254 16.05 8.91 -12.68
C LEU A 254 16.53 7.49 -12.97
N THR A 255 17.79 7.36 -13.39
CA THR A 255 18.38 6.03 -13.63
C THR A 255 18.61 5.28 -12.31
N VAL A 256 18.63 3.95 -12.38
CA VAL A 256 18.93 3.09 -11.23
C VAL A 256 20.23 3.49 -10.51
N SER A 257 21.28 3.82 -11.29
CA SER A 257 22.57 4.23 -10.73
C SER A 257 22.47 5.54 -9.96
N GLN A 258 21.79 6.54 -10.53
CA GLN A 258 21.56 7.84 -9.87
C GLN A 258 20.70 7.68 -8.62
N ALA A 259 19.63 6.88 -8.71
CA ALA A 259 18.75 6.61 -7.57
C ALA A 259 19.51 5.97 -6.40
N LYS A 260 20.34 4.95 -6.67
CA LYS A 260 21.19 4.31 -5.66
C LYS A 260 22.18 5.30 -5.02
N LYS A 261 22.74 6.23 -5.81
CA LYS A 261 23.60 7.29 -5.30
C LYS A 261 22.82 8.22 -4.35
N TYR A 262 21.67 8.74 -4.79
CA TYR A 262 20.84 9.65 -4.01
C TYR A 262 20.26 9.01 -2.73
N ILE A 263 19.95 7.70 -2.77
CA ILE A 263 19.58 6.94 -1.56
C ILE A 263 20.72 6.96 -0.54
N LYS A 264 21.97 6.69 -0.96
CA LYS A 264 23.15 6.72 -0.08
C LYS A 264 23.44 8.12 0.49
N GLU A 265 23.14 9.15 -0.28
CA GLU A 265 23.28 10.56 0.13
C GLU A 265 22.15 11.04 1.03
N GLY A 266 21.14 10.21 1.33
CA GLY A 266 20.01 10.56 2.19
C GLY A 266 19.07 11.61 1.59
N GLN A 267 18.97 11.67 0.26
CA GLN A 267 18.16 12.67 -0.44
C GLN A 267 16.65 12.50 -0.26
N PHE A 268 16.19 11.32 0.15
CA PHE A 268 14.76 10.96 0.20
C PHE A 268 14.27 10.75 1.64
N ALA A 269 13.14 11.34 1.97
CA ALA A 269 12.53 11.21 3.29
C ALA A 269 12.18 9.76 3.62
N ALA A 270 12.69 9.24 4.74
CA ALA A 270 12.61 7.83 5.13
C ALA A 270 11.18 7.29 5.26
N GLY A 271 10.23 8.10 5.73
CA GLY A 271 8.84 7.69 5.95
C GLY A 271 7.90 7.85 4.74
N SER A 272 8.40 8.39 3.61
CA SER A 272 7.54 8.73 2.46
C SER A 272 8.16 8.42 1.10
N MET A 273 9.15 9.19 0.65
CA MET A 273 9.72 9.06 -0.69
C MET A 273 10.73 7.92 -0.80
N LEU A 274 11.54 7.67 0.24
CA LEU A 274 12.57 6.63 0.23
C LEU A 274 12.03 5.23 -0.10
N PRO A 275 10.95 4.72 0.53
CA PRO A 275 10.41 3.41 0.19
C PRO A 275 9.97 3.28 -1.27
N LYS A 276 9.41 4.37 -1.84
CA LYS A 276 8.98 4.40 -3.24
C LYS A 276 10.16 4.28 -4.20
N VAL A 277 11.19 5.09 -3.99
CA VAL A 277 12.40 5.06 -4.82
C VAL A 277 13.11 3.70 -4.68
N GLN A 278 13.19 3.15 -3.47
CA GLN A 278 13.77 1.81 -3.26
C GLN A 278 12.99 0.73 -3.99
N ALA A 279 11.65 0.73 -3.89
CA ALA A 279 10.79 -0.23 -4.59
C ALA A 279 10.94 -0.14 -6.12
N CYS A 280 10.96 1.09 -6.68
CA CYS A 280 11.19 1.30 -8.10
C CYS A 280 12.60 0.85 -8.55
N VAL A 281 13.64 1.15 -7.77
CA VAL A 281 15.02 0.69 -8.05
C VAL A 281 15.11 -0.82 -8.03
N ASP A 282 14.50 -1.47 -7.05
CA ASP A 282 14.50 -2.93 -6.92
C ASP A 282 13.74 -3.59 -8.08
N PHE A 283 12.62 -3.01 -8.49
CA PHE A 283 11.86 -3.49 -9.64
C PHE A 283 12.62 -3.30 -10.95
N ALA A 284 13.10 -2.09 -11.24
CA ALA A 284 13.84 -1.79 -12.46
C ALA A 284 15.15 -2.59 -12.59
N SER A 285 15.78 -2.94 -11.45
CA SER A 285 16.99 -3.77 -11.42
C SER A 285 16.72 -5.25 -11.62
N SER A 286 15.48 -5.71 -11.57
CA SER A 286 15.12 -7.14 -11.57
C SER A 286 14.92 -7.74 -12.98
N GLY A 287 14.93 -6.92 -14.04
CA GLY A 287 14.75 -7.39 -15.42
C GLY A 287 15.05 -6.32 -16.45
N VAL A 288 15.34 -6.75 -17.69
CA VAL A 288 15.62 -5.85 -18.81
C VAL A 288 14.34 -5.19 -19.30
N GLY A 289 14.35 -3.86 -19.47
CA GLY A 289 13.22 -3.09 -20.01
C GLY A 289 12.11 -2.81 -19.02
N ARG A 290 12.29 -3.12 -17.73
CA ARG A 290 11.37 -2.75 -16.64
C ARG A 290 11.52 -1.29 -16.26
N THR A 291 10.40 -0.62 -16.05
CA THR A 291 10.33 0.80 -15.66
C THR A 291 9.32 1.03 -14.54
#